data_1acd6044457e0b0e14002dee7b4d20e9
#
_entry.id   1acd6044457e0b0e14002dee7b4d20e9
#
_cell.length_a   1.000
_cell.length_b   1.000
_cell.length_c   1.000
_cell.angle_alpha   90.00
_cell.angle_beta   90.00
_cell.angle_gamma   90.00
#
_symmetry.space_group_name_H-M   'P 1'
#
loop_
_entity.id
_entity.type
_entity.pdbx_description
1 polymer ?
#
loop_
_entity_poly.entity_id
_entity_poly.type
_entity_poly.pdbx_seq_one_letter_code
_entity_poly.pdbx_strand_id
1 'polypeptide(L)'
;MVPAKIIILKGSQDEARERLISNVSRYANSQNAVKMSDLSANRPFHRELEKLANDTWCPDGATRWFYERAAGAYNVMLLREGTTPAKRRNLKEMIPPKRKLTKNDIAKYHEAWRGKPNQVAMAGEKNF
;
A
#
# COMPACT_ATOMS: atom_id res chain seq x y z
N MET A 1 -20.80 -18.59 11.35
CA MET A 1 -20.76 -17.66 12.49
C MET A 1 -19.33 -17.15 12.59
N VAL A 2 -19.09 -15.86 12.42
CA VAL A 2 -17.74 -15.26 12.52
C VAL A 2 -17.60 -14.66 13.93
N PRO A 3 -16.65 -15.10 14.74
CA PRO A 3 -16.42 -14.53 16.07
C PRO A 3 -15.88 -13.10 15.92
N ALA A 4 -16.52 -12.14 16.60
CA ALA A 4 -16.07 -10.75 16.66
C ALA A 4 -15.70 -10.40 18.10
N LYS A 5 -14.56 -9.70 18.28
CA LYS A 5 -14.13 -9.16 19.57
C LYS A 5 -14.29 -7.64 19.53
N ILE A 6 -15.16 -7.12 20.38
CA ILE A 6 -15.41 -5.69 20.50
C ILE A 6 -14.70 -5.17 21.75
N ILE A 7 -13.87 -4.15 21.61
CA ILE A 7 -13.16 -3.50 22.70
C ILE A 7 -13.67 -2.06 22.80
N ILE A 8 -14.29 -1.72 23.92
CA ILE A 8 -14.81 -0.38 24.20
C ILE A 8 -13.81 0.35 25.10
N LEU A 9 -13.26 1.46 24.60
CA LEU A 9 -12.35 2.32 25.35
C LEU A 9 -13.16 3.43 26.03
N LYS A 10 -13.14 3.46 27.37
CA LYS A 10 -13.79 4.50 28.17
C LYS A 10 -12.73 5.51 28.60
N GLY A 11 -12.90 6.75 28.15
CA GLY A 11 -12.21 7.96 28.59
C GLY A 11 -10.68 7.90 28.63
N SER A 12 -10.01 8.63 27.77
CA SER A 12 -8.59 8.97 27.93
C SER A 12 -8.17 10.02 26.91
N GLN A 13 -7.05 10.66 27.18
CA GLN A 13 -6.40 11.59 26.26
C GLN A 13 -6.12 10.91 24.92
N ASP A 14 -6.30 11.60 23.82
CA ASP A 14 -6.23 11.07 22.46
C ASP A 14 -4.92 10.32 22.17
N GLU A 15 -3.80 10.78 22.69
CA GLU A 15 -2.49 10.16 22.47
C GLU A 15 -2.36 8.76 23.12
N ALA A 16 -2.87 8.59 24.31
CA ALA A 16 -2.89 7.30 25.01
C ALA A 16 -3.84 6.31 24.30
N ARG A 17 -4.95 6.82 23.77
CA ARG A 17 -5.91 6.06 22.97
C ARG A 17 -5.30 5.56 21.66
N GLU A 18 -4.60 6.42 20.93
CA GLU A 18 -3.93 6.03 19.69
C GLU A 18 -2.83 4.98 19.92
N ARG A 19 -2.04 5.14 20.98
CA ARG A 19 -1.04 4.14 21.38
C ARG A 19 -1.68 2.79 21.72
N LEU A 20 -2.80 2.81 22.45
CA LEU A 20 -3.51 1.59 22.80
C LEU A 20 -4.10 0.90 21.56
N ILE A 21 -4.75 1.64 20.67
CA ILE A 21 -5.29 1.12 19.41
C ILE A 21 -4.17 0.51 18.55
N SER A 22 -3.05 1.20 18.43
CA SER A 22 -1.88 0.71 17.71
C SER A 22 -1.34 -0.60 18.30
N ASN A 23 -1.22 -0.67 19.62
CA ASN A 23 -0.75 -1.86 20.31
C ASN A 23 -1.72 -3.03 20.19
N VAL A 24 -3.03 -2.79 20.38
CA VAL A 24 -4.06 -3.82 20.22
C VAL A 24 -4.06 -4.37 18.79
N SER A 25 -3.98 -3.51 17.78
CA SER A 25 -3.90 -3.92 16.39
C SER A 25 -2.64 -4.75 16.11
N ARG A 26 -1.50 -4.34 16.68
CA ARG A 26 -0.24 -5.06 16.55
C ARG A 26 -0.29 -6.45 17.18
N TYR A 27 -0.83 -6.57 18.39
CA TYR A 27 -0.88 -7.85 19.12
C TYR A 27 -2.02 -8.75 18.66
N ALA A 28 -3.18 -8.20 18.26
CA ALA A 28 -4.29 -8.99 17.75
C ALA A 28 -3.98 -9.62 16.37
N ASN A 29 -3.16 -8.96 15.56
CA ASN A 29 -2.73 -9.44 14.25
C ASN A 29 -1.38 -10.18 14.28
N SER A 30 -0.87 -10.56 15.45
CA SER A 30 0.41 -11.26 15.59
C SER A 30 0.46 -12.64 14.91
N GLN A 31 -0.68 -13.19 14.52
CA GLN A 31 -0.76 -14.45 13.76
C GLN A 31 -0.44 -14.28 12.27
N ASN A 32 -0.58 -13.07 11.72
CA ASN A 32 -0.11 -12.72 10.37
C ASN A 32 1.08 -11.78 10.52
N ALA A 33 2.22 -12.15 9.95
CA ALA A 33 3.42 -11.31 9.94
C ALA A 33 3.10 -9.95 9.29
N VAL A 34 2.76 -8.95 10.12
CA VAL A 34 2.53 -7.59 9.66
C VAL A 34 3.88 -6.96 9.36
N LYS A 35 4.14 -6.69 8.10
CA LYS A 35 5.37 -6.05 7.66
C LYS A 35 5.38 -4.58 8.08
N MET A 36 6.56 -4.04 8.41
CA MET A 36 6.73 -2.61 8.69
C MET A 36 6.19 -1.73 7.56
N SER A 37 6.34 -2.19 6.32
CA SER A 37 5.76 -1.55 5.14
C SER A 37 4.23 -1.43 5.19
N ASP A 38 3.52 -2.35 5.84
CA ASP A 38 2.06 -2.31 5.95
C ASP A 38 1.60 -1.28 6.98
N LEU A 39 2.37 -1.11 8.07
CA LEU A 39 2.11 -0.09 9.08
C LEU A 39 2.27 1.34 8.54
N SER A 40 3.16 1.53 7.57
CA SER A 40 3.39 2.84 6.94
C SER A 40 2.35 3.22 5.88
N ALA A 41 1.52 2.28 5.43
CA ALA A 41 0.58 2.48 4.31
C ALA A 41 -0.37 3.67 4.48
N ASN A 42 -0.72 4.02 5.70
CA ASN A 42 -1.65 5.10 6.00
C ASN A 42 -0.99 6.49 6.19
N ARG A 43 0.33 6.57 6.10
CA ARG A 43 1.02 7.87 6.18
C ARG A 43 0.58 8.80 5.04
N PRO A 44 0.51 10.13 5.26
CA PRO A 44 0.07 11.10 4.26
C PRO A 44 0.81 10.96 2.93
N PHE A 45 2.13 10.80 2.96
CA PHE A 45 2.97 10.60 1.77
C PHE A 45 2.45 9.46 0.87
N HIS A 46 2.11 8.30 1.43
CA HIS A 46 1.64 7.16 0.64
C HIS A 46 0.24 7.38 0.07
N ARG A 47 -0.62 8.13 0.76
CA ARG A 47 -1.95 8.50 0.25
C ARG A 47 -1.86 9.47 -0.92
N GLU A 48 -1.01 10.48 -0.81
CA GLU A 48 -0.79 11.45 -1.89
C GLU A 48 -0.15 10.80 -3.11
N LEU A 49 0.83 9.92 -2.90
CA LEU A 49 1.45 9.17 -3.98
C LEU A 49 0.45 8.25 -4.71
N GLU A 50 -0.45 7.60 -3.96
CA GLU A 50 -1.53 6.79 -4.55
C GLU A 50 -2.46 7.64 -5.42
N LYS A 51 -2.85 8.80 -4.91
CA LYS A 51 -3.67 9.76 -5.64
C LYS A 51 -2.96 10.25 -6.90
N LEU A 52 -1.71 10.68 -6.77
CA LEU A 52 -0.90 11.12 -7.91
C LEU A 52 -0.76 10.04 -8.98
N ALA A 53 -0.45 8.80 -8.59
CA ALA A 53 -0.32 7.68 -9.52
C ALA A 53 -1.64 7.38 -10.26
N ASN A 54 -2.77 7.50 -9.57
CA ASN A 54 -4.09 7.28 -10.16
C ASN A 54 -4.51 8.40 -11.13
N ASP A 55 -4.05 9.63 -10.90
CA ASP A 55 -4.44 10.80 -11.69
C ASP A 55 -3.46 11.07 -12.87
N THR A 56 -2.27 10.43 -12.86
CA THR A 56 -1.23 10.71 -13.85
C THR A 56 -1.18 9.66 -14.96
N TRP A 57 -1.40 10.11 -16.18
CA TRP A 57 -1.20 9.30 -17.38
C TRP A 57 0.27 9.31 -17.80
N CYS A 58 0.72 8.19 -18.35
CA CYS A 58 2.05 8.11 -18.96
C CYS A 58 2.10 8.94 -20.26
N PRO A 59 3.30 9.28 -20.73
CA PRO A 59 3.46 10.05 -21.98
C PRO A 59 2.88 9.38 -23.23
N ASP A 60 2.60 8.08 -23.18
CA ASP A 60 1.92 7.34 -24.24
C ASP A 60 0.43 7.67 -24.35
N GLY A 61 -0.14 8.42 -23.39
CA GLY A 61 -1.55 8.80 -23.33
C GLY A 61 -2.53 7.62 -23.16
N ALA A 62 -2.04 6.39 -23.11
CA ALA A 62 -2.84 5.17 -23.08
C ALA A 62 -2.71 4.39 -21.78
N THR A 63 -1.55 4.49 -21.13
CA THR A 63 -1.27 3.78 -19.88
C THR A 63 -1.08 4.71 -18.71
N ARG A 64 -1.29 4.20 -17.49
CA ARG A 64 -1.02 4.92 -16.26
C ARG A 64 -0.31 4.04 -15.24
N TRP A 65 0.31 4.68 -14.25
CA TRP A 65 0.90 4.01 -13.12
C TRP A 65 -0.17 3.58 -12.12
N PHE A 66 0.16 2.53 -11.37
CA PHE A 66 -0.64 2.11 -10.22
C PHE A 66 0.28 1.94 -9.02
N TYR A 67 0.03 2.71 -7.98
CA TYR A 67 0.76 2.56 -6.74
C TYR A 67 0.01 1.62 -5.79
N GLU A 68 0.60 0.46 -5.55
CA GLU A 68 0.06 -0.56 -4.64
C GLU A 68 0.41 -0.20 -3.19
N ARG A 69 -0.36 0.72 -2.61
CA ARG A 69 -0.20 1.16 -1.23
C ARG A 69 -0.44 0.04 -0.22
N ALA A 70 -1.47 -0.77 -0.42
CA ALA A 70 -1.75 -1.98 0.33
C ALA A 70 -1.44 -3.20 -0.54
N ALA A 71 -0.82 -4.23 0.03
CA ALA A 71 -0.51 -5.47 -0.68
C ALA A 71 -1.78 -6.10 -1.27
N GLY A 72 -1.74 -6.43 -2.56
CA GLY A 72 -2.90 -7.00 -3.27
C GLY A 72 -3.93 -5.99 -3.77
N ALA A 73 -3.76 -4.68 -3.51
CA ALA A 73 -4.71 -3.65 -3.94
C ALA A 73 -4.96 -3.65 -5.46
N TYR A 74 -3.95 -3.95 -6.26
CA TYR A 74 -4.09 -4.09 -7.70
C TYR A 74 -5.08 -5.20 -8.10
N ASN A 75 -4.97 -6.36 -7.46
CA ASN A 75 -5.88 -7.48 -7.73
C ASN A 75 -7.30 -7.17 -7.27
N VAL A 76 -7.45 -6.50 -6.13
CA VAL A 76 -8.76 -6.06 -5.63
C VAL A 76 -9.41 -5.08 -6.60
N MET A 77 -8.65 -4.12 -7.14
CA MET A 77 -9.12 -3.18 -8.17
C MET A 77 -9.59 -3.94 -9.42
N LEU A 78 -8.80 -4.90 -9.91
CA LEU A 78 -9.16 -5.72 -11.08
C LEU A 78 -10.42 -6.55 -10.86
N LEU A 79 -10.68 -7.01 -9.63
CA LEU A 79 -11.90 -7.75 -9.30
C LEU A 79 -13.11 -6.82 -9.20
N ARG A 80 -12.94 -5.65 -8.56
CA ARG A 80 -14.03 -4.70 -8.34
C ARG A 80 -14.48 -4.01 -9.63
N GLU A 81 -13.55 -3.56 -10.45
CA GLU A 81 -13.82 -2.78 -11.65
C GLU A 81 -13.91 -3.66 -12.91
N GLY A 82 -13.15 -4.76 -12.94
CA GLY A 82 -13.13 -5.73 -14.03
C GLY A 82 -14.25 -6.78 -13.91
N THR A 83 -15.51 -6.33 -13.83
CA THR A 83 -16.70 -7.21 -13.65
C THR A 83 -16.94 -8.17 -14.81
N THR A 84 -16.44 -7.85 -16.01
CA THR A 84 -16.50 -8.72 -17.19
C THR A 84 -15.10 -9.02 -17.71
N PRO A 85 -14.90 -10.13 -18.46
CA PRO A 85 -13.59 -10.44 -19.05
C PRO A 85 -13.05 -9.31 -19.95
N ALA A 86 -13.91 -8.66 -20.72
CA ALA A 86 -13.55 -7.52 -21.58
C ALA A 86 -13.06 -6.32 -20.75
N LYS A 87 -13.82 -5.91 -19.72
CA LYS A 87 -13.42 -4.82 -18.82
C LYS A 87 -12.09 -5.12 -18.13
N ARG A 88 -11.89 -6.37 -17.68
CA ARG A 88 -10.64 -6.78 -17.03
C ARG A 88 -9.45 -6.73 -17.98
N ARG A 89 -9.64 -7.05 -19.26
CA ARG A 89 -8.61 -6.91 -20.29
C ARG A 89 -8.24 -5.45 -20.49
N ASN A 90 -9.24 -4.59 -20.70
CA ASN A 90 -9.04 -3.14 -20.88
C ASN A 90 -8.31 -2.51 -19.66
N LEU A 91 -8.67 -2.89 -18.44
CA LEU A 91 -7.99 -2.43 -17.22
C LEU A 91 -6.51 -2.87 -17.20
N LYS A 92 -6.20 -4.10 -17.62
CA LYS A 92 -4.82 -4.58 -17.70
C LYS A 92 -4.02 -3.92 -18.84
N GLU A 93 -4.67 -3.49 -19.90
CA GLU A 93 -4.05 -2.71 -20.97
C GLU A 93 -3.75 -1.29 -20.49
N MET A 94 -4.71 -0.64 -19.82
CA MET A 94 -4.57 0.69 -19.25
C MET A 94 -3.58 0.72 -18.08
N ILE A 95 -3.60 -0.28 -17.21
CA ILE A 95 -2.71 -0.41 -16.05
C ILE A 95 -1.98 -1.77 -16.13
N PRO A 96 -0.99 -1.91 -17.01
CA PRO A 96 -0.27 -3.15 -17.14
C PRO A 96 0.54 -3.48 -15.86
N PRO A 97 0.74 -4.77 -15.53
CA PRO A 97 1.48 -5.17 -14.32
C PRO A 97 2.88 -4.54 -14.21
N LYS A 98 3.54 -4.26 -15.32
CA LYS A 98 4.84 -3.57 -15.37
C LYS A 98 4.80 -2.10 -14.92
N ARG A 99 3.63 -1.50 -14.87
CA ARG A 99 3.39 -0.13 -14.37
C ARG A 99 2.92 -0.11 -12.91
N LYS A 100 2.88 -1.27 -12.27
CA LYS A 100 2.58 -1.36 -10.85
C LYS A 100 3.85 -1.05 -10.04
N LEU A 101 3.72 -0.15 -9.09
CA LEU A 101 4.75 0.22 -8.13
C LEU A 101 4.32 -0.22 -6.73
N THR A 102 5.18 -0.91 -6.04
CA THR A 102 4.99 -1.27 -4.63
C THR A 102 5.67 -0.25 -3.71
N LYS A 103 5.36 -0.30 -2.42
CA LYS A 103 6.07 0.51 -1.41
C LYS A 103 7.57 0.24 -1.41
N ASN A 104 7.97 -1.03 -1.60
CA ASN A 104 9.37 -1.41 -1.67
C ASN A 104 10.08 -0.82 -2.88
N ASP A 105 9.41 -0.73 -4.04
CA ASP A 105 9.97 -0.09 -5.22
C ASP A 105 10.20 1.40 -4.96
N ILE A 106 9.22 2.08 -4.36
CA ILE A 106 9.34 3.51 -4.01
C ILE A 106 10.47 3.74 -3.00
N ALA A 107 10.59 2.89 -1.97
CA ALA A 107 11.69 2.98 -1.01
C ALA A 107 13.05 2.83 -1.68
N LYS A 108 13.19 1.87 -2.60
CA LYS A 108 14.42 1.66 -3.38
C LYS A 108 14.74 2.85 -4.28
N TYR A 109 13.76 3.39 -4.99
CA TYR A 109 13.95 4.59 -5.81
C TYR A 109 14.37 5.80 -4.98
N HIS A 110 13.74 5.97 -3.81
CA HIS A 110 14.09 7.04 -2.89
C HIS A 110 15.54 6.94 -2.39
N GLU A 111 15.98 5.76 -1.97
CA GLU A 111 17.37 5.56 -1.53
C GLU A 111 18.38 5.71 -2.69
N ALA A 112 18.05 5.24 -3.89
CA ALA A 112 18.87 5.47 -5.07
C ALA A 112 19.03 6.96 -5.38
N TRP A 113 17.93 7.72 -5.31
CA TRP A 113 17.91 9.16 -5.53
C TRP A 113 18.73 9.92 -4.48
N ARG A 114 18.75 9.44 -3.25
CA ARG A 114 19.57 10.00 -2.15
C ARG A 114 21.06 9.68 -2.24
N GLY A 115 21.52 9.04 -3.33
CA GLY A 115 22.91 8.68 -3.55
C GLY A 115 23.38 7.45 -2.77
N LYS A 116 22.45 6.58 -2.36
CA LYS A 116 22.76 5.33 -1.64
C LYS A 116 22.41 4.08 -2.48
N PRO A 117 22.96 3.92 -3.70
CA PRO A 117 22.59 2.82 -4.59
C PRO A 117 22.95 1.44 -4.01
N ASN A 118 23.93 1.35 -3.12
CA ASN A 118 24.32 0.12 -2.42
C ASN A 118 23.20 -0.40 -1.48
N GLN A 119 22.35 0.47 -0.95
CA GLN A 119 21.23 0.06 -0.12
C GLN A 119 20.06 -0.48 -0.94
N VAL A 120 19.95 -0.11 -2.20
CA VAL A 120 18.91 -0.60 -3.13
C VAL A 120 18.99 -2.11 -3.36
N ALA A 121 20.18 -2.70 -3.27
CA ALA A 121 20.41 -4.14 -3.39
C ALA A 121 19.88 -4.93 -2.18
N MET A 122 19.63 -4.28 -1.05
CA MET A 122 19.08 -4.93 0.14
C MET A 122 17.59 -5.25 -0.05
N ALA A 123 17.08 -6.18 0.77
CA ALA A 123 15.66 -6.46 0.80
C ALA A 123 14.86 -5.17 1.02
N GLY A 124 13.79 -4.97 0.22
CA GLY A 124 13.05 -3.70 0.21
C GLY A 124 12.54 -3.22 1.58
N GLU A 125 12.34 -4.15 2.51
CA GLU A 125 11.92 -3.86 3.88
C GLU A 125 13.00 -3.16 4.73
N LYS A 126 14.27 -3.27 4.36
CA LYS A 126 15.39 -2.59 5.04
C LYS A 126 15.55 -1.13 4.63
N ASN A 127 14.78 -0.67 3.63
CA ASN A 127 14.77 0.70 3.15
C ASN A 127 13.65 1.57 3.78
N PHE A 128 12.96 1.03 4.79
CA PHE A 128 11.91 1.74 5.55
C PHE A 128 12.42 2.26 6.90
#